data_4cb3fa3f86c10eb5bc189dca6a2f401b
#
_entry.id   4cb3fa3f86c10eb5bc189dca6a2f401b
#
_cell.length_a   1.000
_cell.length_b   1.000
_cell.length_c   1.000
_cell.angle_alpha   90.00
_cell.angle_beta   90.00
_cell.angle_gamma   90.00
#
_symmetry.space_group_name_H-M   'P 1'
#
loop_
_entity.id
_entity.type
_entity.pdbx_description
1 polymer ?
#
loop_
_entity_poly.entity_id
_entity_poly.type
_entity_poly.pdbx_seq_one_letter_code
_entity_poly.pdbx_strand_id
1 'polypeptide(L)'
;MQPTLYKFMPCGSDDQIERLKRILNGHVYFSSPAHFNDPFEMTSLRAPRTVAGFDSALRDAGITNLLTSTSSKRAIYRDYLRRMQALAPRALERRWVDSLGVLCLTTEKADVLMWAHYADSHRGICVGFDSGATPFNTARAVVYSQQRAVISQDAESDDDQIIDLALLTKSLHWSYEHEWRAIRRPVSDDEKTYYKQLLTESPDALNDIADVLASEGGPGHYEFEPSAIRVVCLGAQMPDDRRNDVTEIVRQRLPNVRIEHMELDQRYFQLNSSREFRKR
;
A
#
# COMPACT_ATOMS: atom_id res chain seq x y z
N MET A 1 17.90 -8.22 11.33
CA MET A 1 16.67 -9.06 11.16
C MET A 1 15.68 -8.20 10.40
N GLN A 2 15.14 -8.67 9.29
CA GLN A 2 14.16 -7.92 8.52
C GLN A 2 12.87 -7.77 9.36
N PRO A 3 12.13 -6.63 9.28
CA PRO A 3 10.92 -6.43 10.07
C PRO A 3 9.82 -7.39 9.63
N THR A 4 8.87 -7.69 10.53
CA THR A 4 7.63 -8.35 10.16
C THR A 4 6.65 -7.29 9.67
N LEU A 5 6.02 -7.52 8.52
CA LEU A 5 4.95 -6.67 8.00
C LEU A 5 3.59 -7.31 8.29
N TYR A 6 2.65 -6.50 8.74
CA TYR A 6 1.35 -6.96 9.25
C TYR A 6 0.20 -6.49 8.36
N LYS A 7 -0.81 -7.36 8.21
CA LYS A 7 -2.08 -7.03 7.56
C LYS A 7 -3.22 -7.30 8.51
N PHE A 8 -3.98 -6.27 8.82
CA PHE A 8 -5.21 -6.36 9.58
C PHE A 8 -6.38 -6.76 8.68
N MET A 9 -7.32 -7.55 9.22
CA MET A 9 -8.54 -7.90 8.51
C MET A 9 -9.66 -8.32 9.47
N PRO A 10 -10.93 -8.08 9.10
CA PRO A 10 -12.06 -8.65 9.81
C PRO A 10 -12.14 -10.16 9.59
N CYS A 11 -12.76 -10.90 10.52
CA CYS A 11 -13.02 -12.33 10.36
C CYS A 11 -14.33 -12.79 11.04
N GLY A 12 -15.36 -11.94 11.02
CA GLY A 12 -16.66 -12.22 11.60
C GLY A 12 -17.66 -12.95 10.70
N SER A 13 -17.50 -12.86 9.36
CA SER A 13 -18.36 -13.51 8.37
C SER A 13 -17.66 -14.66 7.64
N ASP A 14 -18.46 -15.52 6.98
CA ASP A 14 -17.92 -16.65 6.21
C ASP A 14 -17.02 -16.18 5.05
N ASP A 15 -17.39 -15.11 4.35
CA ASP A 15 -16.55 -14.52 3.30
C ASP A 15 -15.19 -14.04 3.82
N GLN A 16 -15.18 -13.49 5.05
CA GLN A 16 -13.95 -13.03 5.69
C GLN A 16 -13.08 -14.22 6.14
N ILE A 17 -13.70 -15.30 6.58
CA ILE A 17 -13.00 -16.57 6.86
C ILE A 17 -12.42 -17.16 5.57
N GLU A 18 -13.14 -17.14 4.45
CA GLU A 18 -12.60 -17.60 3.16
C GLU A 18 -11.40 -16.73 2.71
N ARG A 19 -11.40 -15.43 2.98
CA ARG A 19 -10.21 -14.58 2.74
C ARG A 19 -9.04 -15.00 3.62
N LEU A 20 -9.26 -15.30 4.90
CA LEU A 20 -8.21 -15.84 5.78
C LEU A 20 -7.67 -17.16 5.21
N LYS A 21 -8.52 -18.09 4.82
CA LYS A 21 -8.10 -19.38 4.26
C LYS A 21 -7.25 -19.20 2.99
N ARG A 22 -7.59 -18.24 2.12
CA ARG A 22 -6.76 -17.90 0.94
C ARG A 22 -5.38 -17.42 1.35
N ILE A 23 -5.28 -16.52 2.35
CA ILE A 23 -4.00 -16.06 2.86
C ILE A 23 -3.18 -17.24 3.41
N LEU A 24 -3.78 -18.10 4.23
CA LEU A 24 -3.10 -19.27 4.80
C LEU A 24 -2.64 -20.28 3.73
N ASN A 25 -3.29 -20.29 2.56
CA ASN A 25 -2.92 -21.08 1.40
C ASN A 25 -1.94 -20.35 0.45
N GLY A 26 -1.37 -19.22 0.87
CA GLY A 26 -0.36 -18.51 0.09
C GLY A 26 -0.91 -17.55 -0.96
N HIS A 27 -2.10 -16.98 -0.77
CA HIS A 27 -2.66 -15.99 -1.71
C HIS A 27 -2.97 -14.69 -0.98
N VAL A 28 -2.45 -13.57 -1.48
CA VAL A 28 -2.73 -12.24 -0.96
C VAL A 28 -3.39 -11.37 -2.02
N TYR A 29 -4.33 -10.53 -1.61
CA TYR A 29 -5.07 -9.67 -2.54
C TYR A 29 -4.51 -8.26 -2.56
N PHE A 30 -4.14 -7.80 -3.76
CA PHE A 30 -3.79 -6.41 -4.04
C PHE A 30 -5.06 -5.67 -4.47
N SER A 31 -5.46 -4.67 -3.73
CA SER A 31 -6.67 -3.90 -4.01
C SER A 31 -6.39 -2.72 -4.93
N SER A 32 -7.39 -2.32 -5.74
CA SER A 32 -7.31 -1.06 -6.46
C SER A 32 -7.34 0.12 -5.49
N PRO A 33 -6.50 1.16 -5.71
CA PRO A 33 -6.57 2.40 -4.95
C PRO A 33 -7.93 3.11 -5.02
N ALA A 34 -8.75 2.81 -6.02
CA ALA A 34 -10.13 3.32 -6.11
C ALA A 34 -11.02 2.94 -4.92
N HIS A 35 -10.62 1.91 -4.15
CA HIS A 35 -11.33 1.45 -2.97
C HIS A 35 -10.73 1.97 -1.64
N PHE A 36 -9.76 2.87 -1.71
CA PHE A 36 -9.17 3.46 -0.51
C PHE A 36 -10.18 4.38 0.19
N ASN A 37 -10.09 4.39 1.53
CA ASN A 37 -11.01 5.14 2.38
C ASN A 37 -10.65 6.63 2.53
N ASP A 38 -9.41 7.03 2.24
CA ASP A 38 -8.99 8.43 2.30
C ASP A 38 -9.25 9.13 0.96
N PRO A 39 -10.15 10.12 0.91
CA PRO A 39 -10.47 10.85 -0.32
C PRO A 39 -9.31 11.71 -0.83
N PHE A 40 -8.26 11.91 -0.04
CA PHE A 40 -7.06 12.65 -0.43
C PHE A 40 -6.00 11.77 -1.08
N GLU A 41 -6.08 10.46 -0.94
CA GLU A 41 -5.17 9.55 -1.62
C GLU A 41 -5.34 9.61 -3.13
N MET A 42 -4.27 9.38 -3.88
CA MET A 42 -4.23 9.47 -5.34
C MET A 42 -4.60 10.84 -5.92
N THR A 43 -4.67 11.87 -5.08
CA THR A 43 -5.00 13.25 -5.51
C THR A 43 -3.77 14.15 -5.58
N SER A 44 -2.68 13.62 -6.15
CA SER A 44 -1.46 14.41 -6.40
C SER A 44 -1.74 15.60 -7.32
N LEU A 45 -1.06 16.70 -7.03
CA LEU A 45 -1.18 17.90 -7.84
C LEU A 45 -0.14 17.89 -8.97
N ARG A 46 -0.56 18.08 -10.22
CA ARG A 46 0.38 18.37 -11.31
C ARG A 46 0.64 19.87 -11.35
N ALA A 47 1.87 20.25 -11.06
CA ALA A 47 2.30 21.66 -11.14
C ALA A 47 3.80 21.74 -11.42
N PRO A 48 4.28 22.81 -12.06
CA PRO A 48 5.72 23.09 -12.12
C PRO A 48 6.33 23.12 -10.72
N ARG A 49 7.46 22.46 -10.53
CA ARG A 49 8.14 22.35 -9.22
C ARG A 49 8.80 23.67 -8.80
N THR A 50 9.18 24.47 -9.74
CA THR A 50 9.96 25.68 -9.53
C THR A 50 9.31 26.88 -10.20
N VAL A 51 9.69 28.08 -9.72
CA VAL A 51 9.27 29.34 -10.38
C VAL A 51 9.78 29.40 -11.82
N ALA A 52 10.96 28.82 -12.10
CA ALA A 52 11.52 28.77 -13.45
C ALA A 52 10.72 27.82 -14.37
N GLY A 53 10.31 26.66 -13.87
CA GLY A 53 9.44 25.72 -14.61
C GLY A 53 8.05 26.32 -14.83
N PHE A 54 7.51 27.06 -13.85
CA PHE A 54 6.26 27.82 -14.02
C PHE A 54 6.39 28.89 -15.12
N ASP A 55 7.51 29.61 -15.16
CA ASP A 55 7.82 30.56 -16.23
C ASP A 55 7.95 29.89 -17.61
N SER A 56 8.50 28.67 -17.65
CA SER A 56 8.56 27.87 -18.90
C SER A 56 7.17 27.50 -19.36
N ALA A 57 6.37 26.92 -18.49
CA ALA A 57 5.00 26.52 -18.80
C ALA A 57 4.13 27.69 -19.27
N LEU A 58 4.33 28.90 -18.71
CA LEU A 58 3.65 30.11 -19.18
C LEU A 58 4.10 30.51 -20.60
N ARG A 59 5.41 30.40 -20.91
CA ARG A 59 5.92 30.68 -22.26
C ARG A 59 5.38 29.69 -23.30
N ASP A 60 5.36 28.41 -22.95
CA ASP A 60 4.83 27.35 -23.82
C ASP A 60 3.33 27.53 -24.09
N ALA A 61 2.60 28.10 -23.12
CA ALA A 61 1.21 28.49 -23.28
C ALA A 61 1.02 29.83 -24.03
N GLY A 62 2.08 30.45 -24.57
CA GLY A 62 2.04 31.72 -25.30
C GLY A 62 1.91 32.95 -24.39
N ILE A 63 2.13 32.82 -23.11
CA ILE A 63 1.98 33.92 -22.12
C ILE A 63 3.38 34.52 -21.86
N THR A 64 3.85 35.37 -22.74
CA THR A 64 5.25 35.80 -22.78
C THR A 64 5.64 37.03 -21.97
N ASN A 65 4.72 37.85 -21.47
CA ASN A 65 5.08 39.15 -20.92
C ASN A 65 4.41 39.57 -19.60
N LEU A 66 3.94 38.65 -18.81
CA LEU A 66 3.12 38.98 -17.63
C LEU A 66 3.91 39.38 -16.37
N LEU A 67 5.24 39.15 -16.30
CA LEU A 67 5.95 39.30 -15.03
C LEU A 67 7.39 39.82 -15.20
N THR A 68 7.62 41.01 -14.69
CA THR A 68 8.93 41.66 -14.73
C THR A 68 9.81 41.43 -13.49
N SER A 69 9.25 40.99 -12.37
CA SER A 69 9.98 40.80 -11.12
C SER A 69 9.86 39.36 -10.57
N THR A 70 10.93 38.87 -9.93
CA THR A 70 10.96 37.58 -9.27
C THR A 70 9.95 37.48 -8.11
N SER A 71 9.67 38.58 -7.44
CA SER A 71 8.70 38.62 -6.34
C SER A 71 7.26 38.45 -6.84
N SER A 72 6.92 39.10 -7.96
CA SER A 72 5.62 38.95 -8.62
C SER A 72 5.42 37.55 -9.14
N LYS A 73 6.45 36.95 -9.74
CA LYS A 73 6.45 35.53 -10.21
C LYS A 73 6.17 34.57 -9.08
N ARG A 74 6.84 34.71 -7.92
CA ARG A 74 6.61 33.90 -6.73
C ARG A 74 5.21 34.03 -6.16
N ALA A 75 4.64 35.25 -6.19
CA ALA A 75 3.28 35.48 -5.72
C ALA A 75 2.24 34.79 -6.61
N ILE A 76 2.39 34.93 -7.94
CA ILE A 76 1.50 34.30 -8.91
C ILE A 76 1.68 32.76 -8.92
N TYR A 77 2.90 32.28 -8.79
CA TYR A 77 3.14 30.84 -8.64
C TYR A 77 2.43 30.28 -7.40
N ARG A 78 2.48 30.95 -6.26
CA ARG A 78 1.73 30.56 -5.05
C ARG A 78 0.22 30.61 -5.25
N ASP A 79 -0.29 31.62 -5.95
CA ASP A 79 -1.72 31.71 -6.26
C ASP A 79 -2.14 30.63 -7.26
N TYR A 80 -1.31 30.36 -8.28
CA TYR A 80 -1.50 29.24 -9.20
C TYR A 80 -1.55 27.89 -8.45
N LEU A 81 -0.58 27.62 -7.57
CA LEU A 81 -0.60 26.40 -6.75
C LEU A 81 -1.87 26.30 -5.91
N ARG A 82 -2.31 27.40 -5.29
CA ARG A 82 -3.53 27.46 -4.49
C ARG A 82 -4.78 27.17 -5.34
N ARG A 83 -4.87 27.72 -6.55
CA ARG A 83 -5.97 27.46 -7.48
C ARG A 83 -5.93 26.02 -8.01
N MET A 84 -4.75 25.52 -8.34
CA MET A 84 -4.59 24.11 -8.74
C MET A 84 -4.98 23.17 -7.60
N GLN A 85 -4.65 23.48 -6.35
CA GLN A 85 -5.13 22.76 -5.17
C GLN A 85 -6.66 22.77 -5.05
N ALA A 86 -7.31 23.88 -5.40
CA ALA A 86 -8.77 23.99 -5.37
C ALA A 86 -9.45 23.24 -6.54
N LEU A 87 -8.76 23.09 -7.68
CA LEU A 87 -9.31 22.47 -8.90
C LEU A 87 -8.97 20.98 -9.03
N ALA A 88 -8.10 20.46 -8.18
CA ALA A 88 -7.49 19.15 -8.37
C ALA A 88 -8.10 18.02 -7.54
N PRO A 89 -9.08 17.30 -8.06
CA PRO A 89 -9.24 15.91 -7.71
C PRO A 89 -8.89 14.94 -8.85
N ARG A 90 -8.31 15.37 -9.99
CA ARG A 90 -8.24 14.49 -11.16
C ARG A 90 -6.90 14.47 -11.89
N ALA A 91 -5.79 14.57 -11.16
CA ALA A 91 -4.46 14.63 -11.79
C ALA A 91 -4.00 13.30 -12.40
N LEU A 92 -4.57 12.18 -11.99
CA LEU A 92 -4.34 10.86 -12.60
C LEU A 92 -5.63 10.39 -13.25
N GLU A 93 -5.57 9.88 -14.47
CA GLU A 93 -6.74 9.31 -15.12
C GLU A 93 -7.29 8.17 -14.24
N ARG A 94 -8.57 8.21 -13.91
CA ARG A 94 -9.21 7.25 -13.02
C ARG A 94 -8.99 5.81 -13.48
N ARG A 95 -9.01 5.56 -14.79
CA ARG A 95 -8.76 4.23 -15.37
C ARG A 95 -7.38 3.70 -15.04
N TRP A 96 -6.37 4.58 -15.04
CA TRP A 96 -5.01 4.19 -14.70
C TRP A 96 -4.85 3.91 -13.21
N VAL A 97 -5.44 4.75 -12.34
CA VAL A 97 -5.49 4.49 -10.90
C VAL A 97 -6.20 3.17 -10.59
N ASP A 98 -7.32 2.92 -11.26
CA ASP A 98 -8.11 1.70 -11.08
C ASP A 98 -7.33 0.44 -11.51
N SER A 99 -6.36 0.58 -12.40
CA SER A 99 -5.53 -0.53 -12.89
C SER A 99 -4.35 -0.89 -11.98
N LEU A 100 -4.05 -0.08 -10.96
CA LEU A 100 -2.96 -0.35 -10.02
C LEU A 100 -3.43 -1.31 -8.92
N GLY A 101 -2.58 -2.27 -8.55
CA GLY A 101 -2.77 -3.14 -7.40
C GLY A 101 -1.91 -2.70 -6.23
N VAL A 102 -2.48 -2.55 -5.04
CA VAL A 102 -1.76 -2.14 -3.83
C VAL A 102 -2.06 -3.07 -2.67
N LEU A 103 -1.02 -3.58 -2.04
CA LEU A 103 -1.09 -4.32 -0.80
C LEU A 103 -0.61 -3.41 0.33
N CYS A 104 -1.54 -2.97 1.19
CA CYS A 104 -1.27 -2.17 2.36
C CYS A 104 -0.91 -3.07 3.55
N LEU A 105 0.22 -2.77 4.18
CA LEU A 105 0.82 -3.47 5.31
C LEU A 105 1.25 -2.44 6.36
N THR A 106 1.61 -2.88 7.56
CA THR A 106 2.16 -2.02 8.60
C THR A 106 3.29 -2.72 9.36
N THR A 107 4.13 -1.96 10.04
CA THR A 107 5.11 -2.51 11.00
C THR A 107 4.53 -2.68 12.40
N GLU A 108 3.35 -2.11 12.67
CA GLU A 108 2.76 -2.02 14.01
C GLU A 108 1.60 -3.00 14.20
N LYS A 109 1.82 -4.08 14.96
CA LYS A 109 0.75 -5.06 15.27
C LYS A 109 -0.10 -4.68 16.49
N ALA A 110 0.35 -3.76 17.33
CA ALA A 110 -0.28 -3.43 18.61
C ALA A 110 -0.96 -2.05 18.65
N ASP A 111 -1.02 -1.36 17.51
CA ASP A 111 -1.69 -0.07 17.42
C ASP A 111 -3.21 -0.20 17.62
N VAL A 112 -3.77 0.55 18.58
CA VAL A 112 -5.19 0.47 18.97
C VAL A 112 -6.12 0.91 17.85
N LEU A 113 -5.72 1.94 17.07
CA LEU A 113 -6.54 2.47 15.97
C LEU A 113 -6.54 1.50 14.77
N MET A 114 -5.42 0.83 14.51
CA MET A 114 -5.37 -0.20 13.47
C MET A 114 -6.34 -1.36 13.77
N TRP A 115 -6.40 -1.81 15.01
CA TRP A 115 -7.37 -2.83 15.43
C TRP A 115 -8.82 -2.33 15.37
N ALA A 116 -9.04 -1.07 15.72
CA ALA A 116 -10.37 -0.47 15.67
C ALA A 116 -10.90 -0.35 14.25
N HIS A 117 -10.06 0.16 13.32
CA HIS A 117 -10.48 0.49 11.95
C HIS A 117 -10.44 -0.70 11.00
N TYR A 118 -9.44 -1.59 11.12
CA TYR A 118 -9.15 -2.61 10.11
C TYR A 118 -9.39 -4.04 10.56
N ALA A 119 -9.65 -4.27 11.85
CA ALA A 119 -9.89 -5.59 12.42
C ALA A 119 -11.24 -5.69 13.14
N ASP A 120 -12.30 -5.20 12.52
CA ASP A 120 -13.67 -5.28 13.04
C ASP A 120 -13.78 -4.88 14.52
N SER A 121 -13.29 -3.68 14.88
CA SER A 121 -13.33 -3.18 16.26
C SER A 121 -12.72 -4.19 17.26
N HIS A 122 -11.49 -4.61 17.03
CA HIS A 122 -10.72 -5.58 17.84
C HIS A 122 -11.26 -7.03 17.83
N ARG A 123 -12.21 -7.38 16.95
CA ARG A 123 -12.76 -8.74 16.82
C ARG A 123 -12.15 -9.54 15.67
N GLY A 124 -11.37 -8.90 14.82
CA GLY A 124 -10.71 -9.50 13.67
C GLY A 124 -9.35 -10.10 14.00
N ILE A 125 -8.51 -10.19 12.99
CA ILE A 125 -7.16 -10.75 13.05
C ILE A 125 -6.11 -9.82 12.45
N CYS A 126 -4.85 -10.10 12.78
CA CYS A 126 -3.70 -9.48 12.17
C CYS A 126 -2.69 -10.57 11.77
N VAL A 127 -2.36 -10.66 10.48
CA VAL A 127 -1.41 -11.65 9.95
C VAL A 127 -0.06 -10.98 9.70
N GLY A 128 1.01 -11.54 10.27
CA GLY A 128 2.37 -11.03 10.10
C GLY A 128 3.17 -11.88 9.12
N PHE A 129 3.84 -11.20 8.18
CA PHE A 129 4.62 -11.78 7.10
C PHE A 129 6.10 -11.44 7.23
N ASP A 130 6.93 -12.33 6.70
CA ASP A 130 8.35 -12.06 6.50
C ASP A 130 8.54 -11.02 5.40
N SER A 131 9.07 -9.85 5.74
CA SER A 131 9.33 -8.80 4.75
C SER A 131 10.44 -9.15 3.75
N GLY A 132 11.17 -10.24 3.93
CA GLY A 132 12.14 -10.73 2.94
C GLY A 132 11.54 -11.63 1.87
N ALA A 133 10.31 -12.12 2.06
CA ALA A 133 9.64 -12.97 1.10
C ALA A 133 8.87 -12.17 0.05
N THR A 134 8.81 -12.67 -1.20
CA THR A 134 7.96 -12.12 -2.25
C THR A 134 6.49 -12.39 -1.92
N PRO A 135 5.55 -11.42 -2.12
CA PRO A 135 5.75 -10.07 -2.67
C PRO A 135 6.07 -9.00 -1.60
N PHE A 136 6.21 -9.36 -0.32
CA PHE A 136 6.37 -8.43 0.80
C PHE A 136 7.70 -7.68 0.76
N ASN A 137 8.72 -8.25 0.13
CA ASN A 137 10.04 -7.64 -0.08
C ASN A 137 10.02 -6.42 -1.02
N THR A 138 8.96 -6.23 -1.78
CA THR A 138 8.77 -5.06 -2.65
C THR A 138 8.05 -3.91 -1.94
N ALA A 139 7.58 -4.13 -0.70
CA ALA A 139 6.87 -3.10 0.05
C ALA A 139 7.80 -1.95 0.45
N ARG A 140 7.29 -0.73 0.33
CA ARG A 140 7.99 0.51 0.65
C ARG A 140 7.19 1.32 1.66
N ALA A 141 7.89 2.04 2.54
CA ALA A 141 7.26 2.86 3.56
C ALA A 141 6.52 4.06 2.95
N VAL A 142 5.35 4.35 3.46
CA VAL A 142 4.58 5.54 3.12
C VAL A 142 5.18 6.77 3.80
N VAL A 143 5.28 7.86 3.07
CA VAL A 143 5.72 9.17 3.56
C VAL A 143 4.51 9.99 3.99
N TYR A 144 4.47 10.38 5.25
CA TYR A 144 3.38 11.17 5.80
C TYR A 144 3.67 12.66 5.68
N SER A 145 2.71 13.43 5.16
CA SER A 145 2.86 14.85 4.90
C SER A 145 1.58 15.63 5.21
N GLN A 146 1.72 16.89 5.61
CA GLN A 146 0.61 17.83 5.68
C GLN A 146 0.22 18.37 4.29
N GLN A 147 1.12 18.26 3.33
CA GLN A 147 0.91 18.76 1.97
C GLN A 147 0.75 17.59 1.01
N ARG A 148 -0.13 17.75 0.03
CA ARG A 148 -0.27 16.77 -1.06
C ARG A 148 1.00 16.68 -1.88
N ALA A 149 1.26 15.51 -2.42
CA ALA A 149 2.32 15.31 -3.39
C ALA A 149 2.10 16.21 -4.62
N VAL A 150 3.17 16.83 -5.10
CA VAL A 150 3.17 17.62 -6.31
C VAL A 150 4.01 16.91 -7.37
N ILE A 151 3.35 16.49 -8.45
CA ILE A 151 4.01 15.89 -9.61
C ILE A 151 4.48 17.03 -10.51
N SER A 152 5.79 17.06 -10.82
CA SER A 152 6.35 18.04 -11.74
C SER A 152 5.85 17.79 -13.16
N GLN A 153 5.43 18.87 -13.84
CA GLN A 153 5.13 18.84 -15.27
C GLN A 153 6.40 19.03 -16.13
N ASP A 154 7.50 19.50 -15.52
CA ASP A 154 8.73 19.87 -16.22
C ASP A 154 9.70 18.69 -16.40
N ALA A 155 9.40 17.55 -15.78
CA ALA A 155 10.21 16.36 -15.88
C ALA A 155 9.61 15.40 -16.90
N GLU A 156 10.43 14.82 -17.76
CA GLU A 156 10.21 13.48 -18.28
C GLU A 156 10.20 12.52 -17.07
N SER A 157 9.17 12.63 -16.25
CA SER A 157 9.03 11.77 -15.08
C SER A 157 8.59 10.42 -15.59
N ASP A 158 9.39 9.42 -15.31
CA ASP A 158 9.06 8.01 -15.47
C ASP A 158 7.72 7.75 -14.74
N ASP A 159 6.83 7.00 -15.37
CA ASP A 159 5.53 6.63 -14.82
C ASP A 159 5.68 6.00 -13.42
N ASP A 160 6.74 5.25 -13.18
CA ASP A 160 7.03 4.64 -11.87
C ASP A 160 7.30 5.70 -10.79
N GLN A 161 7.96 6.81 -11.09
CA GLN A 161 8.15 7.91 -10.13
C GLN A 161 6.85 8.62 -9.81
N ILE A 162 5.97 8.76 -10.79
CA ILE A 162 4.63 9.35 -10.60
C ILE A 162 3.78 8.46 -9.72
N ILE A 163 3.78 7.15 -9.99
CA ILE A 163 3.09 6.12 -9.21
C ILE A 163 3.57 6.17 -7.77
N ASP A 164 4.88 6.16 -7.57
CA ASP A 164 5.49 6.18 -6.25
C ASP A 164 5.09 7.41 -5.44
N LEU A 165 5.20 8.58 -6.04
CA LEU A 165 4.85 9.81 -5.37
C LEU A 165 3.36 9.86 -5.00
N ALA A 166 2.50 9.38 -5.89
CA ALA A 166 1.06 9.37 -5.68
C ALA A 166 0.63 8.31 -4.64
N LEU A 167 1.22 7.12 -4.69
CA LEU A 167 0.85 5.99 -3.83
C LEU A 167 1.61 5.94 -2.51
N LEU A 168 2.78 6.55 -2.42
CA LEU A 168 3.59 6.53 -1.21
C LEU A 168 3.52 7.84 -0.40
N THR A 169 2.64 8.76 -0.76
CA THR A 169 2.40 9.97 0.04
C THR A 169 0.99 9.94 0.62
N LYS A 170 0.89 10.07 1.95
CA LYS A 170 -0.38 10.03 2.69
C LYS A 170 -0.47 11.18 3.68
N SER A 171 -1.70 11.57 4.03
CA SER A 171 -1.93 12.61 5.04
C SER A 171 -1.33 12.23 6.39
N LEU A 172 -0.72 13.21 7.07
CA LEU A 172 -0.14 13.06 8.40
C LEU A 172 -1.13 12.53 9.44
N HIS A 173 -2.45 12.72 9.24
CA HIS A 173 -3.49 12.19 10.12
C HIS A 173 -3.49 10.65 10.21
N TRP A 174 -2.94 9.96 9.19
CA TRP A 174 -2.82 8.51 9.13
C TRP A 174 -1.45 7.98 9.57
N SER A 175 -0.59 8.83 10.15
CA SER A 175 0.78 8.43 10.50
C SER A 175 0.86 7.29 11.53
N TYR A 176 -0.18 7.08 12.33
CA TYR A 176 -0.27 5.96 13.28
C TYR A 176 -0.29 4.60 12.59
N GLU A 177 -0.63 4.54 11.28
CA GLU A 177 -0.66 3.30 10.53
C GLU A 177 0.73 2.73 10.25
N HIS A 178 1.80 3.55 10.28
CA HIS A 178 3.17 3.12 9.93
C HIS A 178 3.17 2.25 8.67
N GLU A 179 2.46 2.75 7.65
CA GLU A 179 2.07 1.97 6.47
C GLU A 179 3.23 1.68 5.53
N TRP A 180 3.22 0.48 4.98
CA TRP A 180 4.08 0.02 3.89
C TRP A 180 3.21 -0.48 2.75
N ARG A 181 3.58 -0.18 1.52
CA ARG A 181 2.82 -0.58 0.32
C ARG A 181 3.68 -1.36 -0.64
N ALA A 182 3.24 -2.57 -1.01
CA ALA A 182 3.71 -3.25 -2.20
C ALA A 182 2.77 -2.86 -3.36
N ILE A 183 3.35 -2.49 -4.50
CA ILE A 183 2.62 -1.94 -5.64
C ILE A 183 2.81 -2.85 -6.84
N ARG A 184 1.72 -3.16 -7.55
CA ARG A 184 1.69 -3.89 -8.81
C ARG A 184 1.04 -3.01 -9.86
N ARG A 185 1.82 -2.56 -10.85
CA ARG A 185 1.28 -1.88 -12.03
C ARG A 185 0.90 -2.90 -13.10
N PRO A 186 -0.07 -2.61 -13.96
CA PRO A 186 -0.33 -3.46 -15.12
C PRO A 186 0.91 -3.51 -16.02
N VAL A 187 1.13 -4.65 -16.64
CA VAL A 187 2.21 -4.85 -17.60
C VAL A 187 1.61 -4.71 -18.99
N SER A 188 2.12 -3.77 -19.77
CA SER A 188 1.65 -3.55 -21.15
C SER A 188 2.06 -4.71 -22.08
N ASP A 189 1.37 -4.87 -23.22
CA ASP A 189 1.72 -5.90 -24.20
C ASP A 189 3.09 -5.64 -24.83
N ASP A 190 3.50 -4.38 -24.97
CA ASP A 190 4.82 -3.99 -25.46
C ASP A 190 5.90 -4.41 -24.46
N GLU A 191 5.69 -4.19 -23.15
CA GLU A 191 6.59 -4.66 -22.10
C GLU A 191 6.67 -6.19 -22.05
N LYS A 192 5.55 -6.89 -22.16
CA LYS A 192 5.54 -8.37 -22.23
C LYS A 192 6.34 -8.87 -23.43
N THR A 193 6.24 -8.18 -24.57
CA THR A 193 6.98 -8.51 -25.78
C THR A 193 8.48 -8.27 -25.58
N TYR A 194 8.85 -7.13 -25.00
CA TYR A 194 10.23 -6.81 -24.65
C TYR A 194 10.85 -7.83 -23.70
N TYR A 195 10.14 -8.18 -22.60
CA TYR A 195 10.63 -9.18 -21.65
C TYR A 195 10.78 -10.58 -22.26
N LYS A 196 9.86 -10.99 -23.16
CA LYS A 196 9.99 -12.26 -23.88
C LYS A 196 11.22 -12.27 -24.78
N GLN A 197 11.52 -11.15 -25.43
CA GLN A 197 12.71 -10.98 -26.24
C GLN A 197 13.99 -11.05 -25.39
N LEU A 198 14.00 -10.35 -24.26
CA LEU A 198 15.10 -10.35 -23.31
C LEU A 198 15.41 -11.76 -22.79
N LEU A 199 14.40 -12.57 -22.50
CA LEU A 199 14.58 -13.96 -22.09
C LEU A 199 15.20 -14.84 -23.18
N THR A 200 14.92 -14.54 -24.44
CA THR A 200 15.54 -15.25 -25.57
C THR A 200 17.03 -14.92 -25.67
N GLU A 201 17.42 -13.69 -25.35
CA GLU A 201 18.81 -13.20 -25.41
C GLU A 201 19.59 -13.51 -24.12
N SER A 202 18.91 -13.57 -22.98
CA SER A 202 19.50 -13.77 -21.65
C SER A 202 18.62 -14.68 -20.79
N PRO A 203 18.67 -16.00 -20.97
CA PRO A 203 17.84 -16.96 -20.23
C PRO A 203 18.02 -16.89 -18.70
N ASP A 204 19.18 -16.43 -18.22
CA ASP A 204 19.48 -16.30 -16.79
C ASP A 204 18.64 -15.19 -16.10
N ALA A 205 18.04 -14.27 -16.87
CA ALA A 205 17.12 -13.25 -16.38
C ALA A 205 15.72 -13.81 -16.02
N LEU A 206 15.49 -15.10 -16.23
CA LEU A 206 14.18 -15.74 -16.04
C LEU A 206 13.60 -15.55 -14.63
N ASN A 207 14.43 -15.67 -13.59
CA ASN A 207 13.98 -15.59 -12.20
C ASN A 207 13.42 -14.20 -11.82
N ASP A 208 13.94 -13.12 -12.46
CA ASP A 208 13.51 -11.75 -12.17
C ASP A 208 12.29 -11.33 -13.01
N ILE A 209 12.11 -11.96 -14.18
CA ILE A 209 11.12 -11.56 -15.18
C ILE A 209 9.92 -12.53 -15.22
N ALA A 210 10.09 -13.77 -14.79
CA ALA A 210 9.04 -14.80 -14.86
C ALA A 210 7.76 -14.35 -14.15
N ASP A 211 7.88 -13.74 -12.97
CA ASP A 211 6.75 -13.21 -12.20
C ASP A 211 6.04 -12.06 -12.94
N VAL A 212 6.80 -11.21 -13.64
CA VAL A 212 6.27 -10.11 -14.44
C VAL A 212 5.51 -10.65 -15.65
N LEU A 213 6.03 -11.69 -16.31
CA LEU A 213 5.40 -12.31 -17.49
C LEU A 213 4.20 -13.17 -17.13
N ALA A 214 4.21 -13.80 -15.94
CA ALA A 214 3.14 -14.66 -15.45
C ALA A 214 1.93 -13.86 -14.91
N SER A 215 2.14 -12.60 -14.52
CA SER A 215 1.09 -11.74 -13.95
C SER A 215 0.65 -10.69 -14.97
N GLU A 216 -0.65 -10.39 -14.98
CA GLU A 216 -1.15 -9.22 -15.73
C GLU A 216 -0.85 -7.91 -15.00
N GLY A 217 -0.32 -7.99 -13.76
CA GLY A 217 -0.17 -6.86 -12.87
C GLY A 217 -1.51 -6.31 -12.36
N GLY A 218 -1.48 -5.18 -11.64
CA GLY A 218 -2.71 -4.53 -11.18
C GLY A 218 -3.40 -5.22 -10.00
N PRO A 219 -4.70 -4.94 -9.80
CA PRO A 219 -5.48 -5.54 -8.70
C PRO A 219 -5.71 -7.03 -8.93
N GLY A 220 -5.64 -7.82 -7.86
CA GLY A 220 -5.87 -9.26 -7.98
C GLY A 220 -5.25 -10.07 -6.84
N HIS A 221 -5.37 -11.38 -6.98
CA HIS A 221 -4.73 -12.35 -6.07
C HIS A 221 -3.35 -12.73 -6.59
N TYR A 222 -2.36 -12.69 -5.68
CA TYR A 222 -0.98 -13.05 -5.97
C TYR A 222 -0.52 -14.13 -5.02
N GLU A 223 0.22 -15.09 -5.56
CA GLU A 223 0.76 -16.20 -4.80
C GLU A 223 1.98 -15.79 -3.98
N PHE A 224 2.18 -16.44 -2.86
CA PHE A 224 3.38 -16.36 -2.03
C PHE A 224 3.57 -17.68 -1.27
N GLU A 225 4.79 -17.97 -0.85
CA GLU A 225 5.09 -19.14 -0.06
C GLU A 225 4.45 -19.06 1.34
N PRO A 226 3.56 -19.98 1.74
CA PRO A 226 2.89 -19.93 3.06
C PRO A 226 3.85 -19.88 4.25
N SER A 227 5.08 -20.34 4.10
CA SER A 227 6.15 -20.23 5.09
C SER A 227 6.56 -18.80 5.41
N ALA A 228 6.18 -17.83 4.56
CA ALA A 228 6.35 -16.39 4.85
C ALA A 228 5.44 -15.90 5.97
N ILE A 229 4.38 -16.64 6.34
CA ILE A 229 3.51 -16.26 7.47
C ILE A 229 4.26 -16.58 8.77
N ARG A 230 4.55 -15.53 9.56
CA ARG A 230 5.30 -15.61 10.81
C ARG A 230 4.40 -15.72 12.04
N VAL A 231 3.23 -15.08 11.99
CA VAL A 231 2.31 -15.01 13.13
C VAL A 231 0.89 -14.68 12.67
N VAL A 232 -0.09 -15.21 13.40
CA VAL A 232 -1.49 -14.78 13.33
C VAL A 232 -1.87 -14.27 14.72
N CYS A 233 -2.26 -12.98 14.79
CA CYS A 233 -2.70 -12.34 16.03
C CYS A 233 -4.23 -12.28 16.02
N LEU A 234 -4.86 -12.70 17.12
CA LEU A 234 -6.31 -12.69 17.32
C LEU A 234 -6.69 -11.48 18.17
N GLY A 235 -7.75 -10.77 17.77
CA GLY A 235 -8.18 -9.53 18.39
C GLY A 235 -8.62 -9.69 19.85
N ALA A 236 -8.41 -8.65 20.66
CA ALA A 236 -8.67 -8.65 22.09
C ALA A 236 -10.17 -8.81 22.44
N GLN A 237 -11.06 -8.45 21.50
CA GLN A 237 -12.53 -8.59 21.67
C GLN A 237 -13.14 -9.67 20.77
N MET A 238 -12.31 -10.57 20.23
CA MET A 238 -12.81 -11.69 19.43
C MET A 238 -13.64 -12.63 20.32
N PRO A 239 -14.88 -12.99 19.91
CA PRO A 239 -15.68 -13.98 20.62
C PRO A 239 -14.99 -15.34 20.73
N ASP A 240 -15.19 -16.05 21.84
CA ASP A 240 -14.46 -17.31 22.12
C ASP A 240 -14.75 -18.42 21.11
N ASP A 241 -15.98 -18.52 20.61
CA ASP A 241 -16.35 -19.45 19.54
C ASP A 241 -15.57 -19.14 18.26
N ARG A 242 -15.55 -17.88 17.83
CA ARG A 242 -14.80 -17.45 16.67
C ARG A 242 -13.30 -17.61 16.85
N ARG A 243 -12.78 -17.37 18.05
CA ARG A 243 -11.36 -17.58 18.39
C ARG A 243 -10.96 -19.03 18.21
N ASN A 244 -11.80 -19.97 18.68
CA ASN A 244 -11.57 -21.39 18.52
C ASN A 244 -11.58 -21.80 17.04
N ASP A 245 -12.60 -21.37 16.27
CA ASP A 245 -12.72 -21.64 14.85
C ASP A 245 -11.47 -21.17 14.07
N VAL A 246 -11.06 -19.92 14.28
CA VAL A 246 -9.90 -19.32 13.62
C VAL A 246 -8.62 -20.06 14.00
N THR A 247 -8.46 -20.38 15.29
CA THR A 247 -7.31 -21.14 15.78
C THR A 247 -7.24 -22.52 15.12
N GLU A 248 -8.35 -23.22 15.01
CA GLU A 248 -8.42 -24.53 14.35
C GLU A 248 -8.08 -24.43 12.86
N ILE A 249 -8.67 -23.45 12.15
CA ILE A 249 -8.39 -23.21 10.73
C ILE A 249 -6.89 -22.92 10.49
N VAL A 250 -6.27 -22.11 11.35
CA VAL A 250 -4.84 -21.81 11.26
C VAL A 250 -4.00 -23.05 11.52
N ARG A 251 -4.31 -23.83 12.56
CA ARG A 251 -3.56 -25.04 12.93
C ARG A 251 -3.65 -26.15 11.87
N GLN A 252 -4.80 -26.30 11.22
CA GLN A 252 -4.97 -27.27 10.14
C GLN A 252 -4.09 -26.97 8.93
N ARG A 253 -3.85 -25.68 8.60
CA ARG A 253 -3.08 -25.28 7.41
C ARG A 253 -1.61 -25.02 7.71
N LEU A 254 -1.34 -24.38 8.83
CA LEU A 254 -0.01 -23.94 9.25
C LEU A 254 0.25 -24.38 10.71
N PRO A 255 0.47 -25.66 10.99
CA PRO A 255 0.55 -26.20 12.35
C PRO A 255 1.66 -25.57 13.20
N ASN A 256 2.69 -25.02 12.56
CA ASN A 256 3.86 -24.45 13.25
C ASN A 256 3.83 -22.92 13.33
N VAL A 257 2.85 -22.24 12.72
CA VAL A 257 2.77 -20.79 12.78
C VAL A 257 2.48 -20.34 14.22
N ARG A 258 3.05 -19.23 14.60
CA ARG A 258 2.81 -18.63 15.92
C ARG A 258 1.42 -18.01 15.94
N ILE A 259 0.61 -18.35 16.95
CA ILE A 259 -0.67 -17.68 17.24
C ILE A 259 -0.45 -16.82 18.50
N GLU A 260 -0.88 -15.58 18.45
CA GLU A 260 -0.85 -14.63 19.57
C GLU A 260 -2.26 -14.11 19.84
N HIS A 261 -2.58 -13.89 21.12
CA HIS A 261 -3.81 -13.25 21.54
C HIS A 261 -3.48 -11.82 21.95
N MET A 262 -4.22 -10.87 21.41
CA MET A 262 -4.13 -9.49 21.86
C MET A 262 -4.97 -9.31 23.13
N GLU A 263 -4.41 -8.57 24.07
CA GLU A 263 -5.04 -8.33 25.39
C GLU A 263 -5.00 -6.85 25.71
N LEU A 264 -6.07 -6.35 26.34
CA LEU A 264 -6.11 -4.98 26.83
C LEU A 264 -5.21 -4.86 28.07
N ASP A 265 -4.29 -3.91 28.05
CA ASP A 265 -3.51 -3.59 29.26
C ASP A 265 -4.43 -3.03 30.34
N GLN A 266 -4.19 -3.43 31.59
CA GLN A 266 -5.03 -3.03 32.72
C GLN A 266 -4.77 -1.61 33.22
N ARG A 267 -3.64 -1.01 32.83
CA ARG A 267 -3.18 0.30 33.35
C ARG A 267 -3.03 1.35 32.26
N TYR A 268 -2.68 0.94 31.06
CA TYR A 268 -2.37 1.83 29.97
C TYR A 268 -3.29 1.61 28.77
N PHE A 269 -3.54 2.62 27.96
CA PHE A 269 -4.29 2.51 26.69
C PHE A 269 -3.40 1.88 25.62
N GLN A 270 -3.09 0.61 25.78
CA GLN A 270 -2.26 -0.18 24.88
C GLN A 270 -2.72 -1.63 24.79
N LEU A 271 -2.29 -2.31 23.74
CA LEU A 271 -2.48 -3.73 23.55
C LEU A 271 -1.19 -4.48 23.85
N ASN A 272 -1.30 -5.54 24.62
CA ASN A 272 -0.25 -6.52 24.84
C ASN A 272 -0.55 -7.77 24.00
N SER A 273 0.46 -8.60 23.70
CA SER A 273 0.25 -9.89 23.07
C SER A 273 0.74 -11.01 23.96
N SER A 274 -0.11 -12.01 24.19
CA SER A 274 0.24 -13.26 24.84
C SER A 274 0.36 -14.38 23.81
N ARG A 275 1.30 -15.30 24.01
CA ARG A 275 1.42 -16.48 23.14
C ARG A 275 0.41 -17.54 23.54
N GLU A 276 -0.21 -18.18 22.56
CA GLU A 276 -0.96 -19.39 22.81
C GLU A 276 -0.05 -20.46 23.42
N PHE A 277 -0.35 -20.89 24.65
CA PHE A 277 0.31 -22.03 25.24
C PHE A 277 -0.23 -23.31 24.58
N ARG A 278 0.61 -24.02 23.81
CA ARG A 278 0.26 -25.36 23.39
C ARG A 278 0.01 -26.21 24.65
N LYS A 279 -1.24 -26.60 24.88
CA LYS A 279 -1.49 -27.73 25.80
C LYS A 279 -0.78 -28.94 25.17
N ARG A 280 0.24 -29.45 25.87
CA ARG A 280 0.94 -30.69 25.49
C ARG A 280 -0.02 -31.89 25.61
#